data_419e1d16543dcc357738f510a360bbdf
#
_entry.id   419e1d16543dcc357738f510a360bbdf
#
_cell.length_a   1.000
_cell.length_b   1.000
_cell.length_c   1.000
_cell.angle_alpha   90.00
_cell.angle_beta   90.00
_cell.angle_gamma   90.00
#
_symmetry.space_group_name_H-M   'P 1'
#
loop_
_entity.id
_entity.type
_entity.pdbx_description
1 polymer ?
#
loop_
_entity_poly.entity_id
_entity_poly.type
_entity_poly.pdbx_seq_one_letter_code
_entity_poly.pdbx_strand_id
1 'polypeptide(L)'
;MSVPVPNLRGLNPAPVTPFTPDGQIDFPAIERLGSWLGTFPEVTSLVVLGHAGEGTFLTQSEQVAVIEAFVASTAGRVPVVAGITGEGTKVAVEEAQRAVDAGATAGLIYPSHGWLRFGFQPGAPQDRYRAIYEETGLNEILFQYPDNTKCSYDLDTQLEIAALPGVHYTKNGVRNMKRWDTEIPVLRQAFPELTIMSCHDEYLLHTLVRSEERRVGKECRS
;
A
#
# COMPACT_ATOMS: atom_id res chain seq x y z
N MET A 1 -2.35 -15.72 -13.91
CA MET A 1 -3.57 -14.92 -14.21
C MET A 1 -3.49 -13.64 -13.42
N SER A 2 -3.79 -12.48 -14.01
CA SER A 2 -3.74 -11.20 -13.29
C SER A 2 -4.86 -11.13 -12.23
N VAL A 3 -4.54 -10.60 -11.06
CA VAL A 3 -5.52 -10.30 -10.01
C VAL A 3 -6.41 -9.14 -10.48
N PRO A 4 -7.74 -9.21 -10.32
CA PRO A 4 -8.62 -8.08 -10.68
C PRO A 4 -8.22 -6.79 -9.95
N VAL A 5 -8.22 -5.66 -10.67
CA VAL A 5 -7.85 -4.36 -10.09
C VAL A 5 -8.94 -3.90 -9.11
N PRO A 6 -8.68 -3.80 -7.79
CA PRO A 6 -9.68 -3.39 -6.82
C PRO A 6 -9.93 -1.87 -6.89
N ASN A 7 -11.12 -1.42 -6.48
CA ASN A 7 -11.34 0.02 -6.26
C ASN A 7 -10.85 0.40 -4.84
N LEU A 8 -9.74 1.15 -4.76
CA LEU A 8 -9.18 1.62 -3.49
C LEU A 8 -9.45 3.12 -3.22
N ARG A 9 -10.39 3.74 -3.94
CA ARG A 9 -10.77 5.15 -3.72
C ARG A 9 -11.65 5.28 -2.49
N GLY A 10 -11.09 5.72 -1.37
CA GLY A 10 -11.77 5.86 -0.09
C GLY A 10 -10.79 5.73 1.07
N LEU A 11 -11.29 5.29 2.22
CA LEU A 11 -10.46 5.02 3.39
C LEU A 11 -9.84 3.62 3.26
N ASN A 12 -8.52 3.58 3.46
CA ASN A 12 -7.73 2.36 3.44
C ASN A 12 -7.01 2.20 4.79
N PRO A 13 -7.71 1.78 5.86
CA PRO A 13 -7.10 1.59 7.17
C PRO A 13 -5.94 0.60 7.11
N ALA A 14 -4.88 0.90 7.89
CA ALA A 14 -3.77 -0.01 8.10
C ALA A 14 -3.87 -0.57 9.54
N PRO A 15 -4.64 -1.66 9.76
CA PRO A 15 -4.81 -2.23 11.08
C PRO A 15 -3.50 -2.77 11.63
N VAL A 16 -3.38 -2.77 12.97
CA VAL A 16 -2.33 -3.48 13.68
C VAL A 16 -2.55 -4.99 13.58
N THR A 17 -1.50 -5.77 13.78
CA THR A 17 -1.62 -7.20 14.05
C THR A 17 -1.77 -7.37 15.57
N PRO A 18 -2.94 -7.80 16.06
CA PRO A 18 -3.12 -8.03 17.49
C PRO A 18 -2.32 -9.23 17.99
N PHE A 19 -1.75 -9.10 19.19
CA PHE A 19 -1.03 -10.18 19.85
C PHE A 19 -1.65 -10.46 21.23
N THR A 20 -1.55 -11.70 21.65
CA THR A 20 -1.87 -12.15 23.00
C THR A 20 -0.75 -11.72 23.97
N PRO A 21 -0.98 -11.74 25.30
CA PRO A 21 0.05 -11.35 26.26
C PRO A 21 1.33 -12.20 26.22
N ASP A 22 1.26 -13.42 25.70
CA ASP A 22 2.39 -14.33 25.48
C ASP A 22 3.04 -14.18 24.10
N GLY A 23 2.62 -13.16 23.32
CA GLY A 23 3.25 -12.79 22.06
C GLY A 23 2.82 -13.62 20.84
N GLN A 24 1.74 -14.40 20.97
CA GLN A 24 1.14 -15.09 19.80
C GLN A 24 0.18 -14.16 19.06
N ILE A 25 -0.07 -14.41 17.77
CA ILE A 25 -1.08 -13.66 17.01
C ILE A 25 -2.47 -13.97 17.58
N ASP A 26 -3.23 -12.92 17.92
CA ASP A 26 -4.62 -13.03 18.40
C ASP A 26 -5.60 -13.05 17.21
N PHE A 27 -5.79 -14.22 16.61
CA PHE A 27 -6.71 -14.39 15.46
C PHE A 27 -8.16 -14.00 15.80
N PRO A 28 -8.72 -14.30 16.98
CA PRO A 28 -10.04 -13.80 17.36
C PRO A 28 -10.11 -12.26 17.38
N ALA A 29 -9.05 -11.56 17.77
CA ALA A 29 -9.00 -10.10 17.70
C ALA A 29 -8.90 -9.59 16.25
N ILE A 30 -8.16 -10.27 15.37
CA ILE A 30 -8.13 -9.97 13.92
C ILE A 30 -9.54 -10.08 13.33
N GLU A 31 -10.26 -11.16 13.63
CA GLU A 31 -11.63 -11.37 13.15
C GLU A 31 -12.56 -10.23 13.58
N ARG A 32 -12.54 -9.86 14.85
CA ARG A 32 -13.35 -8.73 15.36
C ARG A 32 -12.99 -7.42 14.71
N LEU A 33 -11.68 -7.12 14.58
CA LEU A 33 -11.16 -5.87 14.01
C LEU A 33 -11.51 -5.76 12.52
N GLY A 34 -11.23 -6.80 11.74
CA GLY A 34 -11.51 -6.82 10.30
C GLY A 34 -13.00 -6.76 10.01
N SER A 35 -13.81 -7.53 10.76
CA SER A 35 -15.27 -7.46 10.63
C SER A 35 -15.82 -6.07 10.96
N TRP A 36 -15.32 -5.44 12.02
CA TRP A 36 -15.73 -4.09 12.41
C TRP A 36 -15.33 -3.05 11.37
N LEU A 37 -14.08 -3.04 10.92
CA LEU A 37 -13.61 -2.11 9.88
C LEU A 37 -14.40 -2.26 8.58
N GLY A 38 -14.73 -3.49 8.18
CA GLY A 38 -15.53 -3.77 6.99
C GLY A 38 -17.02 -3.39 7.09
N THR A 39 -17.48 -2.83 8.23
CA THR A 39 -18.87 -2.29 8.35
C THR A 39 -18.97 -0.84 7.89
N PHE A 40 -17.87 -0.13 7.76
CA PHE A 40 -17.88 1.28 7.34
C PHE A 40 -17.92 1.37 5.81
N PRO A 41 -18.93 2.05 5.23
CA PRO A 41 -19.09 2.12 3.77
C PRO A 41 -17.96 2.90 3.08
N GLU A 42 -17.25 3.76 3.82
CA GLU A 42 -16.11 4.53 3.32
C GLU A 42 -14.82 3.72 3.25
N VAL A 43 -14.76 2.58 3.94
CA VAL A 43 -13.58 1.69 3.92
C VAL A 43 -13.58 0.88 2.64
N THR A 44 -12.58 1.11 1.80
CA THR A 44 -12.43 0.49 0.49
C THR A 44 -11.38 -0.62 0.43
N SER A 45 -10.51 -0.71 1.44
CA SER A 45 -9.61 -1.86 1.64
C SER A 45 -9.07 -1.90 3.06
N LEU A 46 -8.45 -3.02 3.45
CA LEU A 46 -7.61 -3.11 4.64
C LEU A 46 -6.15 -3.33 4.20
N VAL A 47 -5.23 -2.48 4.67
CA VAL A 47 -3.80 -2.58 4.36
C VAL A 47 -3.09 -3.29 5.50
N VAL A 48 -2.94 -4.60 5.38
CA VAL A 48 -2.35 -5.46 6.42
C VAL A 48 -0.85 -5.65 6.22
N LEU A 49 -0.12 -6.06 7.25
CA LEU A 49 1.32 -6.34 7.19
C LEU A 49 2.20 -5.17 6.74
N GLY A 50 1.65 -3.96 6.74
CA GLY A 50 2.47 -2.75 6.61
C GLY A 50 3.25 -2.46 7.89
N HIS A 51 3.84 -1.27 8.03
CA HIS A 51 4.55 -0.89 9.25
C HIS A 51 3.65 -0.97 10.50
N ALA A 52 2.40 -0.49 10.41
CA ALA A 52 1.43 -0.58 11.50
C ALA A 52 1.07 -2.03 11.85
N GLY A 53 1.00 -2.90 10.85
CA GLY A 53 0.72 -4.33 11.02
C GLY A 53 1.95 -5.18 11.33
N GLU A 54 3.12 -4.56 11.55
CA GLU A 54 4.37 -5.21 11.98
C GLU A 54 4.85 -6.35 11.06
N GLY A 55 4.47 -6.32 9.77
CA GLY A 55 4.71 -7.40 8.82
C GLY A 55 6.17 -7.85 8.70
N THR A 56 7.12 -6.90 8.83
CA THR A 56 8.57 -7.19 8.82
C THR A 56 9.07 -8.04 10.00
N PHE A 57 8.31 -8.12 11.07
CA PHE A 57 8.70 -8.86 12.29
C PHE A 57 8.06 -10.25 12.37
N LEU A 58 7.14 -10.56 11.43
CA LEU A 58 6.46 -11.84 11.38
C LEU A 58 7.22 -12.84 10.49
N THR A 59 7.15 -14.10 10.85
CA THR A 59 7.60 -15.18 9.97
C THR A 59 6.72 -15.28 8.72
N GLN A 60 7.21 -15.93 7.67
CA GLN A 60 6.45 -16.09 6.42
C GLN A 60 5.11 -16.80 6.64
N SER A 61 5.06 -17.81 7.52
CA SER A 61 3.81 -18.51 7.86
C SER A 61 2.83 -17.63 8.63
N GLU A 62 3.32 -16.78 9.53
CA GLU A 62 2.48 -15.81 10.24
C GLU A 62 1.94 -14.73 9.31
N GLN A 63 2.75 -14.24 8.37
CA GLN A 63 2.29 -13.28 7.34
C GLN A 63 1.14 -13.86 6.53
N VAL A 64 1.26 -15.09 6.04
CA VAL A 64 0.18 -15.79 5.32
C VAL A 64 -1.06 -15.92 6.18
N ALA A 65 -0.92 -16.40 7.42
CA ALA A 65 -2.05 -16.60 8.33
C ALA A 65 -2.78 -15.28 8.67
N VAL A 66 -2.05 -14.17 8.81
CA VAL A 66 -2.64 -12.84 9.05
C VAL A 66 -3.43 -12.36 7.82
N ILE A 67 -2.89 -12.53 6.61
CA ILE A 67 -3.62 -12.16 5.39
C ILE A 67 -4.91 -12.96 5.28
N GLU A 68 -4.83 -14.29 5.41
CA GLU A 68 -6.00 -15.19 5.36
C GLU A 68 -7.06 -14.83 6.40
N ALA A 69 -6.64 -14.51 7.64
CA ALA A 69 -7.54 -14.12 8.71
C ALA A 69 -8.26 -12.79 8.40
N PHE A 70 -7.58 -11.79 7.87
CA PHE A 70 -8.22 -10.54 7.46
C PHE A 70 -9.12 -10.73 6.23
N VAL A 71 -8.72 -11.53 5.25
CA VAL A 71 -9.56 -11.88 4.09
C VAL A 71 -10.85 -12.54 4.55
N ALA A 72 -10.75 -13.52 5.44
CA ALA A 72 -11.92 -14.19 6.01
C ALA A 72 -12.82 -13.24 6.81
N SER A 73 -12.22 -12.36 7.63
CA SER A 73 -12.96 -11.42 8.50
C SER A 73 -13.79 -10.40 7.74
N THR A 74 -13.33 -9.99 6.56
CA THR A 74 -14.08 -9.05 5.70
C THR A 74 -15.21 -9.74 4.94
N ALA A 75 -15.19 -11.06 4.81
CA ALA A 75 -16.16 -11.86 4.06
C ALA A 75 -16.43 -11.30 2.64
N GLY A 76 -15.37 -10.82 1.97
CA GLY A 76 -15.44 -10.23 0.63
C GLY A 76 -16.03 -8.83 0.54
N ARG A 77 -16.39 -8.18 1.66
CA ARG A 77 -16.95 -6.82 1.66
C ARG A 77 -15.94 -5.77 1.21
N VAL A 78 -14.69 -5.92 1.64
CA VAL A 78 -13.59 -5.05 1.23
C VAL A 78 -12.34 -5.88 0.88
N PRO A 79 -11.57 -5.50 -0.13
CA PRO A 79 -10.33 -6.18 -0.50
C PRO A 79 -9.25 -6.01 0.58
N VAL A 80 -8.32 -6.96 0.62
CA VAL A 80 -7.13 -6.91 1.47
C VAL A 80 -5.91 -6.57 0.63
N VAL A 81 -5.17 -5.57 1.07
CA VAL A 81 -3.88 -5.13 0.52
C VAL A 81 -2.79 -5.64 1.46
N ALA A 82 -1.78 -6.34 0.95
CA ALA A 82 -0.65 -6.80 1.75
C ALA A 82 0.55 -5.84 1.65
N GLY A 83 1.21 -5.54 2.76
CA GLY A 83 2.53 -4.92 2.74
C GLY A 83 3.56 -5.92 2.20
N ILE A 84 4.32 -5.53 1.17
CA ILE A 84 5.41 -6.33 0.59
C ILE A 84 6.73 -5.69 1.01
N THR A 85 7.39 -6.30 1.97
CA THR A 85 8.51 -5.72 2.72
C THR A 85 9.86 -6.42 2.49
N GLY A 86 9.88 -7.52 1.76
CA GLY A 86 11.07 -8.33 1.49
C GLY A 86 12.27 -7.50 1.01
N GLU A 87 13.45 -7.71 1.61
CA GLU A 87 14.65 -6.89 1.37
C GLU A 87 15.17 -6.96 -0.06
N GLY A 88 15.34 -8.17 -0.61
CA GLY A 88 15.74 -8.37 -1.99
C GLY A 88 14.54 -8.49 -2.92
N THR A 89 14.70 -8.11 -4.20
CA THR A 89 13.64 -8.22 -5.21
C THR A 89 13.07 -9.64 -5.29
N LYS A 90 13.92 -10.67 -5.31
CA LYS A 90 13.46 -12.06 -5.32
C LYS A 90 12.63 -12.41 -4.08
N VAL A 91 13.06 -11.98 -2.90
CA VAL A 91 12.32 -12.22 -1.65
C VAL A 91 10.97 -11.51 -1.68
N ALA A 92 10.92 -10.29 -2.24
CA ALA A 92 9.68 -9.55 -2.40
C ALA A 92 8.70 -10.20 -3.40
N VAL A 93 9.21 -10.80 -4.47
CA VAL A 93 8.41 -11.60 -5.41
C VAL A 93 7.81 -12.82 -4.71
N GLU A 94 8.62 -13.56 -3.95
CA GLU A 94 8.14 -14.72 -3.18
C GLU A 94 7.11 -14.33 -2.11
N GLU A 95 7.30 -13.17 -1.45
CA GLU A 95 6.34 -12.61 -0.48
C GLU A 95 5.04 -12.19 -1.18
N ALA A 96 5.12 -11.51 -2.33
CA ALA A 96 3.98 -11.11 -3.12
C ALA A 96 3.17 -12.33 -3.63
N GLN A 97 3.86 -13.40 -4.06
CA GLN A 97 3.18 -14.63 -4.48
C GLN A 97 2.40 -15.25 -3.31
N ARG A 98 3.02 -15.36 -2.12
CA ARG A 98 2.31 -15.85 -0.92
C ARG A 98 1.11 -14.97 -0.56
N ALA A 99 1.24 -13.64 -0.73
CA ALA A 99 0.13 -12.73 -0.49
C ALA A 99 -1.04 -12.94 -1.46
N VAL A 100 -0.75 -13.16 -2.75
CA VAL A 100 -1.77 -13.52 -3.75
C VAL A 100 -2.45 -14.82 -3.39
N ASP A 101 -1.68 -15.86 -3.06
CA ASP A 101 -2.20 -17.19 -2.70
C ASP A 101 -3.08 -17.12 -1.44
N ALA A 102 -2.77 -16.22 -0.49
CA ALA A 102 -3.55 -15.95 0.72
C ALA A 102 -4.77 -15.04 0.49
N GLY A 103 -5.00 -14.56 -0.73
CA GLY A 103 -6.18 -13.78 -1.11
C GLY A 103 -6.01 -12.26 -1.10
N ALA A 104 -4.79 -11.74 -1.01
CA ALA A 104 -4.55 -10.30 -1.21
C ALA A 104 -4.83 -9.90 -2.67
N THR A 105 -5.44 -8.72 -2.86
CA THR A 105 -5.81 -8.20 -4.19
C THR A 105 -4.88 -7.12 -4.70
N ALA A 106 -4.07 -6.54 -3.81
CA ALA A 106 -3.01 -5.60 -4.14
C ALA A 106 -1.88 -5.68 -3.11
N GLY A 107 -0.70 -5.20 -3.49
CA GLY A 107 0.47 -5.09 -2.63
C GLY A 107 0.88 -3.63 -2.43
N LEU A 108 1.09 -3.21 -1.20
CA LEU A 108 1.80 -1.98 -0.88
C LEU A 108 3.30 -2.30 -0.93
N ILE A 109 3.97 -1.84 -1.99
CA ILE A 109 5.36 -2.21 -2.23
C ILE A 109 6.29 -1.29 -1.45
N TYR A 110 6.95 -1.85 -0.44
CA TYR A 110 7.92 -1.13 0.37
C TYR A 110 9.29 -1.09 -0.32
N PRO A 111 10.00 0.03 -0.25
CA PRO A 111 11.42 0.02 -0.54
C PRO A 111 12.15 -0.87 0.47
N SER A 112 13.25 -1.50 0.05
CA SER A 112 14.12 -2.26 0.94
C SER A 112 14.59 -1.38 2.11
N HIS A 113 14.65 -1.93 3.33
CA HIS A 113 15.18 -1.22 4.50
C HIS A 113 16.65 -0.84 4.32
N GLY A 114 17.41 -1.65 3.57
CA GLY A 114 18.78 -1.30 3.19
C GLY A 114 18.85 0.02 2.44
N TRP A 115 17.86 0.32 1.61
CA TRP A 115 17.81 1.58 0.87
C TRP A 115 17.53 2.79 1.78
N LEU A 116 16.83 2.63 2.88
CA LEU A 116 16.64 3.71 3.87
C LEU A 116 17.97 4.24 4.38
N ARG A 117 18.97 3.37 4.52
CA ARG A 117 20.30 3.71 5.03
C ARG A 117 21.27 4.11 3.92
N PHE A 118 21.29 3.38 2.83
CA PHE A 118 22.34 3.48 1.81
C PHE A 118 21.86 4.15 0.51
N GLY A 119 20.56 4.30 0.30
CA GLY A 119 19.99 4.67 -0.99
C GLY A 119 19.90 3.45 -1.92
N PHE A 120 19.50 3.70 -3.14
CA PHE A 120 19.32 2.68 -4.19
C PHE A 120 20.09 3.07 -5.45
N GLN A 121 20.40 2.09 -6.28
CA GLN A 121 20.95 2.33 -7.61
C GLN A 121 19.85 2.75 -8.58
N PRO A 122 20.15 3.62 -9.58
CA PRO A 122 19.20 3.96 -10.64
C PRO A 122 18.61 2.69 -11.29
N GLY A 123 17.30 2.67 -11.48
CA GLY A 123 16.58 1.53 -12.03
C GLY A 123 16.15 0.44 -11.02
N ALA A 124 16.82 0.33 -9.87
CA ALA A 124 16.51 -0.71 -8.90
C ALA A 124 15.06 -0.66 -8.35
N PRO A 125 14.46 0.50 -8.07
CA PRO A 125 13.04 0.56 -7.73
C PRO A 125 12.15 0.04 -8.84
N GLN A 126 12.35 0.50 -10.08
CA GLN A 126 11.56 0.10 -11.24
C GLN A 126 11.64 -1.41 -11.49
N ASP A 127 12.84 -1.98 -11.38
CA ASP A 127 13.05 -3.42 -11.53
C ASP A 127 12.33 -4.24 -10.45
N ARG A 128 12.25 -3.71 -9.23
CA ARG A 128 11.51 -4.35 -8.13
C ARG A 128 10.01 -4.44 -8.43
N TYR A 129 9.39 -3.33 -8.82
CA TYR A 129 7.96 -3.32 -9.18
C TYR A 129 7.70 -4.21 -10.39
N ARG A 130 8.50 -4.07 -11.45
CA ARG A 130 8.36 -4.89 -12.65
C ARG A 130 8.42 -6.39 -12.33
N ALA A 131 9.42 -6.82 -11.57
CA ALA A 131 9.60 -8.24 -11.23
C ALA A 131 8.42 -8.78 -10.42
N ILE A 132 7.89 -8.02 -9.46
CA ILE A 132 6.74 -8.45 -8.66
C ILE A 132 5.53 -8.65 -9.55
N TYR A 133 5.19 -7.67 -10.39
CA TYR A 133 4.03 -7.77 -11.26
C TYR A 133 4.15 -8.87 -12.32
N GLU A 134 5.29 -8.96 -13.00
CA GLU A 134 5.51 -9.96 -14.06
C GLU A 134 5.39 -11.40 -13.55
N GLU A 135 5.87 -11.67 -12.33
CA GLU A 135 5.84 -13.02 -11.75
C GLU A 135 4.52 -13.36 -11.06
N THR A 136 3.83 -12.38 -10.44
CA THR A 136 2.68 -12.65 -9.59
C THR A 136 1.34 -12.11 -10.12
N GLY A 137 1.37 -11.14 -11.00
CA GLY A 137 0.18 -10.41 -11.45
C GLY A 137 -0.51 -9.59 -10.35
N LEU A 138 0.16 -9.35 -9.22
CA LEU A 138 -0.37 -8.57 -8.11
C LEU A 138 -0.46 -7.09 -8.49
N ASN A 139 -1.62 -6.46 -8.26
CA ASN A 139 -1.75 -5.01 -8.40
C ASN A 139 -0.89 -4.30 -7.37
N GLU A 140 -0.22 -3.21 -7.77
CA GLU A 140 0.81 -2.57 -6.96
C GLU A 140 0.44 -1.16 -6.54
N ILE A 141 0.76 -0.83 -5.30
CA ILE A 141 0.69 0.52 -4.75
C ILE A 141 2.13 1.03 -4.61
N LEU A 142 2.49 2.05 -5.39
CA LEU A 142 3.76 2.74 -5.23
C LEU A 142 3.78 3.43 -3.85
N PHE A 143 4.74 3.08 -3.00
CA PHE A 143 4.90 3.76 -1.73
C PHE A 143 5.99 4.83 -1.81
N GLN A 144 5.57 6.08 -1.95
CA GLN A 144 6.44 7.24 -1.85
C GLN A 144 6.75 7.55 -0.38
N TYR A 145 7.97 7.27 0.03
CA TYR A 145 8.45 7.52 1.39
C TYR A 145 8.65 9.02 1.68
N PRO A 146 8.65 9.41 2.96
CA PRO A 146 8.98 10.76 3.37
C PRO A 146 10.33 11.23 2.82
N ASP A 147 10.42 12.50 2.46
CA ASP A 147 11.58 13.13 1.82
C ASP A 147 12.83 13.25 2.71
N ASN A 148 12.72 12.98 3.99
CA ASN A 148 13.86 12.87 4.91
C ASN A 148 14.53 11.49 4.90
N THR A 149 14.12 10.58 4.02
CA THR A 149 14.71 9.24 3.85
C THR A 149 15.43 9.11 2.52
N LYS A 150 16.43 8.23 2.45
CA LYS A 150 17.11 7.91 1.18
C LYS A 150 16.28 7.04 0.22
N CYS A 151 15.08 6.65 0.62
CA CYS A 151 14.11 5.92 -0.18
C CYS A 151 13.02 6.80 -0.79
N SER A 152 13.09 8.10 -0.58
CA SER A 152 12.16 9.01 -1.24
C SER A 152 12.52 9.12 -2.71
N TYR A 153 11.65 8.63 -3.57
CA TYR A 153 11.85 8.68 -5.03
C TYR A 153 11.73 10.12 -5.53
N ASP A 154 12.56 10.52 -6.46
CA ASP A 154 12.36 11.74 -7.22
C ASP A 154 11.16 11.59 -8.17
N LEU A 155 10.76 12.69 -8.82
CA LEU A 155 9.59 12.70 -9.68
C LEU A 155 9.77 11.77 -10.89
N ASP A 156 10.96 11.75 -11.49
CA ASP A 156 11.24 10.92 -12.67
C ASP A 156 11.10 9.43 -12.32
N THR A 157 11.67 9.00 -11.20
CA THR A 157 11.51 7.63 -10.68
C THR A 157 10.04 7.28 -10.40
N GLN A 158 9.26 8.21 -9.82
CA GLN A 158 7.84 8.01 -9.60
C GLN A 158 7.06 7.85 -10.92
N LEU A 159 7.35 8.68 -11.92
CA LEU A 159 6.73 8.59 -13.25
C LEU A 159 7.06 7.27 -13.95
N GLU A 160 8.32 6.83 -13.88
CA GLU A 160 8.76 5.56 -14.46
C GLU A 160 8.09 4.35 -13.79
N ILE A 161 7.96 4.36 -12.46
CA ILE A 161 7.24 3.30 -11.73
C ILE A 161 5.75 3.35 -12.05
N ALA A 162 5.13 4.53 -12.06
CA ALA A 162 3.71 4.70 -12.36
C ALA A 162 3.33 4.28 -13.78
N ALA A 163 4.30 4.23 -14.70
CA ALA A 163 4.10 3.74 -16.08
C ALA A 163 4.07 2.20 -16.18
N LEU A 164 4.44 1.47 -15.11
CA LEU A 164 4.43 0.00 -15.13
C LEU A 164 3.00 -0.56 -15.08
N PRO A 165 2.71 -1.65 -15.79
CA PRO A 165 1.33 -2.16 -15.94
C PRO A 165 0.63 -2.52 -14.62
N GLY A 166 1.37 -2.95 -13.60
CA GLY A 166 0.84 -3.35 -12.30
C GLY A 166 0.54 -2.19 -11.36
N VAL A 167 1.04 -0.99 -11.64
CA VAL A 167 0.95 0.15 -10.72
C VAL A 167 -0.30 0.98 -11.00
N HIS A 168 -1.31 0.83 -10.17
CA HIS A 168 -2.59 1.53 -10.29
C HIS A 168 -2.80 2.59 -9.20
N TYR A 169 -1.94 2.60 -8.19
CA TYR A 169 -2.10 3.43 -7.00
C TYR A 169 -0.75 3.97 -6.54
N THR A 170 -0.77 5.12 -5.87
CA THR A 170 0.37 5.59 -5.07
C THR A 170 -0.09 5.96 -3.66
N LYS A 171 0.66 5.50 -2.65
CA LYS A 171 0.57 5.98 -1.27
C LYS A 171 1.67 6.99 -1.05
N ASN A 172 1.31 8.26 -0.92
CA ASN A 172 2.28 9.34 -0.80
C ASN A 172 2.49 9.75 0.66
N GLY A 173 3.71 9.55 1.17
CA GLY A 173 4.15 9.88 2.53
C GLY A 173 4.98 11.16 2.63
N VAL A 174 5.07 11.94 1.56
CA VAL A 174 5.83 13.20 1.53
C VAL A 174 5.19 14.23 2.48
N ARG A 175 5.94 14.70 3.47
CA ARG A 175 5.50 15.72 4.43
C ARG A 175 5.86 17.15 4.02
N ASN A 176 6.62 17.32 2.97
CA ASN A 176 6.90 18.61 2.35
C ASN A 176 5.76 18.99 1.40
N MET A 177 4.86 19.85 1.83
CA MET A 177 3.69 20.23 1.06
C MET A 177 4.02 21.01 -0.22
N LYS A 178 5.15 21.71 -0.27
CA LYS A 178 5.63 22.30 -1.52
C LYS A 178 5.96 21.23 -2.55
N ARG A 179 6.60 20.15 -2.13
CA ARG A 179 6.90 19.01 -2.98
C ARG A 179 5.61 18.30 -3.44
N TRP A 180 4.67 18.10 -2.52
CA TRP A 180 3.32 17.59 -2.84
C TRP A 180 2.66 18.44 -3.94
N ASP A 181 2.62 19.76 -3.75
CA ASP A 181 1.97 20.69 -4.69
C ASP A 181 2.64 20.74 -6.07
N THR A 182 3.89 20.33 -6.19
CA THR A 182 4.62 20.29 -7.47
C THR A 182 4.55 18.93 -8.16
N GLU A 183 4.67 17.82 -7.42
CA GLU A 183 4.75 16.46 -8.00
C GLU A 183 3.37 15.88 -8.31
N ILE A 184 2.38 16.06 -7.45
CA ILE A 184 1.05 15.45 -7.64
C ILE A 184 0.34 15.92 -8.91
N PRO A 185 0.33 17.21 -9.28
CA PRO A 185 -0.26 17.64 -10.55
C PRO A 185 0.40 16.99 -11.77
N VAL A 186 1.72 16.80 -11.74
CA VAL A 186 2.47 16.17 -12.85
C VAL A 186 2.10 14.70 -12.97
N LEU A 187 2.09 13.95 -11.86
CA LEU A 187 1.67 12.54 -11.83
C LEU A 187 0.27 12.35 -12.40
N ARG A 188 -0.67 13.24 -12.03
CA ARG A 188 -2.04 13.19 -12.50
C ARG A 188 -2.22 13.51 -13.96
N GLN A 189 -1.46 14.50 -14.46
CA GLN A 189 -1.47 14.83 -15.86
C GLN A 189 -0.92 13.68 -16.70
N ALA A 190 0.14 13.03 -16.22
CA ALA A 190 0.75 11.89 -16.90
C ALA A 190 -0.10 10.60 -16.80
N PHE A 191 -0.73 10.37 -15.65
CA PHE A 191 -1.50 9.16 -15.35
C PHE A 191 -2.87 9.50 -14.73
N PRO A 192 -3.87 9.89 -15.53
CA PRO A 192 -5.20 10.31 -15.02
C PRO A 192 -5.94 9.23 -14.22
N GLU A 193 -5.66 7.95 -14.50
CA GLU A 193 -6.29 6.81 -13.82
C GLU A 193 -5.57 6.40 -12.52
N LEU A 194 -4.36 6.93 -12.28
CA LEU A 194 -3.60 6.63 -11.08
C LEU A 194 -4.32 7.17 -9.83
N THR A 195 -4.67 6.29 -8.91
CA THR A 195 -5.27 6.71 -7.64
C THR A 195 -4.18 7.16 -6.68
N ILE A 196 -4.23 8.42 -6.26
CA ILE A 196 -3.25 9.02 -5.35
C ILE A 196 -3.84 9.08 -3.94
N MET A 197 -3.20 8.38 -3.00
CA MET A 197 -3.60 8.30 -1.60
C MET A 197 -2.62 9.06 -0.72
N SER A 198 -3.13 9.86 0.20
CA SER A 198 -2.36 10.50 1.26
C SER A 198 -2.29 9.61 2.50
N CYS A 199 -1.18 9.69 3.25
CA CYS A 199 -1.03 8.99 4.51
C CYS A 199 -0.54 9.91 5.66
N HIS A 200 -0.83 11.20 5.58
CA HIS A 200 -0.45 12.16 6.62
C HIS A 200 -1.67 12.55 7.45
N ASP A 201 -1.57 12.43 8.75
CA ASP A 201 -2.61 12.92 9.66
C ASP A 201 -2.53 14.44 9.80
N GLU A 202 -1.31 14.98 9.94
CA GLU A 202 -1.03 16.40 10.12
C GLU A 202 -1.36 17.28 8.92
N TYR A 203 -1.36 16.72 7.70
CA TYR A 203 -1.61 17.45 6.45
C TYR A 203 -2.81 16.91 5.67
N LEU A 204 -3.68 16.14 6.32
CA LEU A 204 -4.82 15.49 5.66
C LEU A 204 -5.70 16.51 4.94
N LEU A 205 -6.07 17.62 5.60
CA LEU A 205 -6.89 18.66 4.99
C LEU A 205 -6.21 19.27 3.75
N HIS A 206 -4.91 19.58 3.85
CA HIS A 206 -4.16 20.13 2.72
C HIS A 206 -4.16 19.18 1.53
N THR A 207 -3.85 17.91 1.77
CA THR A 207 -3.78 16.90 0.71
C THR A 207 -5.15 16.62 0.10
N LEU A 208 -6.23 16.62 0.87
CA LEU A 208 -7.60 16.48 0.37
C LEU A 208 -8.05 17.69 -0.46
N VAL A 209 -7.74 18.90 -0.05
CA VAL A 209 -8.08 20.13 -0.79
C VAL A 209 -7.31 20.23 -2.10
N ARG A 210 -6.05 19.80 -2.10
CA ARG A 210 -5.16 19.83 -3.27
C ARG A 210 -5.26 18.57 -4.12
N SER A 211 -5.80 17.50 -3.56
CA SER A 211 -6.02 16.28 -4.32
C SER A 211 -7.21 16.46 -5.26
N GLU A 212 -7.19 15.85 -6.45
CA GLU A 212 -8.36 15.81 -7.33
C GLU A 212 -9.47 14.92 -6.79
N GLU A 213 -9.29 14.33 -5.67
CA GLU A 213 -10.33 13.85 -4.82
C GLU A 213 -11.22 15.00 -4.31
N ARG A 214 -11.22 16.14 -5.00
CA ARG A 214 -12.38 17.01 -5.17
C ARG A 214 -13.65 16.24 -5.52
N ARG A 215 -13.55 15.00 -5.95
CA ARG A 215 -14.69 14.07 -6.04
C ARG A 215 -15.21 13.70 -4.65
N VAL A 216 -14.35 13.55 -3.66
CA VAL A 216 -14.76 13.44 -2.24
C VAL A 216 -15.40 14.76 -1.78
N GLY A 217 -14.82 15.90 -2.14
CA GLY A 217 -15.38 17.22 -1.84
C GLY A 217 -16.71 17.53 -2.56
N LYS A 218 -17.02 16.88 -3.67
CA LYS A 218 -18.36 16.96 -4.32
C LYS A 218 -19.38 16.07 -3.63
N GLU A 219 -18.97 14.94 -3.12
CA GLU A 219 -19.86 14.02 -2.40
C GLU A 219 -20.19 14.54 -1.00
N CYS A 220 -19.30 15.33 -0.40
CA CYS A 220 -19.58 16.05 0.84
C CYS A 220 -20.48 17.29 0.66
N ARG A 221 -20.92 17.62 -0.55
CA ARG A 221 -21.81 18.76 -0.86
C ARG A 221 -23.22 18.37 -1.29
N SER A 222 -23.53 17.08 -1.26
CA SER A 222 -24.89 16.57 -1.54
C SER A 222 -25.66 16.31 -0.26
#